data_c822f01fa4e34f7fea5da5e54e8ea9bb
#
_entry.id   c822f01fa4e34f7fea5da5e54e8ea9bb
#
_cell.length_a   1.000
_cell.length_b   1.000
_cell.length_c   1.000
_cell.angle_alpha   90.00
_cell.angle_beta   90.00
_cell.angle_gamma   90.00
#
_symmetry.space_group_name_H-M   'P 1'
#
loop_
_entity.id
_entity.type
_entity.pdbx_description
1 polymer ?
#
loop_
_entity_poly.entity_id
_entity_poly.type
_entity_poly.pdbx_seq_one_letter_code
_entity_poly.pdbx_strand_id
1 'polypeptide(L)'
;FIQQLKNTFIHLPLAILFNAKYGNPSKKLKIIGVTGTDGKTTTANMIYEILRDANYKVGVISTISAKFNDKEYDTGFHVTSPDSASLQKFLKLMVSNDIEWVVLECTSHGLDQNRFYGVKLDFAVVTNVTHEHIDYHRNYENYVKAKSKILDMIKPGGKIVLNKDDKGCNIVSDYARAKNVDIIFYGIDSNANVKATGISAKAGELNFKYELSETKSFLPIVISPVKMDICIPILGEYNVYNALGAITISLNILGEMESSKEIIINTLKKFKTPMGRMEIMKTKPFTVIVDFAHTPNALEKALTSTRSTLKEKGRIIVVFGCAGKRDIKKRGMMGEVAARLADVIVITAEDPRDEELAMINNQIVEGISKVKGWNMGNIISEIETSLTHLYYRFDEMSVNSRIEAIKFAIRIAKPNDIVIITGKGHEKSLCFGNTEFPYSDQEIVKTIIN
;
A
#
# COMPACT_ATOMS: atom_id res chain seq x y z
N PHE A 1 -23.48 14.00 -6.74
CA PHE A 1 -24.47 14.78 -5.96
C PHE A 1 -24.87 14.02 -4.68
N ILE A 2 -25.42 12.80 -4.76
CA ILE A 2 -25.87 12.02 -3.57
C ILE A 2 -24.73 11.80 -2.56
N GLN A 3 -23.54 11.43 -3.03
CA GLN A 3 -22.39 11.21 -2.14
C GLN A 3 -21.96 12.51 -1.44
N GLN A 4 -21.98 13.65 -2.12
CA GLN A 4 -21.67 14.94 -1.50
C GLN A 4 -22.70 15.33 -0.42
N LEU A 5 -23.99 15.07 -0.66
CA LEU A 5 -25.02 15.24 0.35
C LEU A 5 -24.78 14.35 1.58
N LYS A 6 -24.47 13.06 1.37
CA LYS A 6 -24.08 12.17 2.47
C LYS A 6 -22.85 12.68 3.24
N ASN A 7 -21.84 13.18 2.53
CA ASN A 7 -20.64 13.73 3.16
C ASN A 7 -20.94 14.93 4.04
N THR A 8 -21.84 15.82 3.59
CA THR A 8 -22.20 17.05 4.30
C THR A 8 -23.19 16.81 5.45
N PHE A 9 -24.23 16.01 5.23
CA PHE A 9 -25.33 15.89 6.18
C PHE A 9 -25.25 14.65 7.09
N ILE A 10 -24.40 13.67 6.79
CA ILE A 10 -24.24 12.47 7.61
C ILE A 10 -22.81 12.37 8.13
N HIS A 11 -21.81 12.28 7.23
CA HIS A 11 -20.44 11.99 7.64
C HIS A 11 -19.81 13.12 8.44
N LEU A 12 -19.98 14.37 8.03
CA LEU A 12 -19.41 15.52 8.74
C LEU A 12 -20.05 15.73 10.14
N PRO A 13 -21.38 15.73 10.33
CA PRO A 13 -21.96 15.84 11.67
C PRO A 13 -21.54 14.71 12.62
N LEU A 14 -21.48 13.47 12.14
CA LEU A 14 -20.98 12.35 12.92
C LEU A 14 -19.49 12.52 13.31
N ALA A 15 -18.65 12.99 12.38
CA ALA A 15 -17.24 13.24 12.66
C ALA A 15 -17.05 14.36 13.70
N ILE A 16 -17.84 15.43 13.64
CA ILE A 16 -17.85 16.50 14.65
C ILE A 16 -18.25 15.93 16.01
N LEU A 17 -19.34 15.15 16.05
CA LEU A 17 -19.83 14.54 17.28
C LEU A 17 -18.80 13.64 17.96
N PHE A 18 -18.16 12.73 17.18
CA PHE A 18 -17.18 11.82 17.74
C PHE A 18 -15.89 12.53 18.15
N ASN A 19 -15.44 13.53 17.39
CA ASN A 19 -14.30 14.34 17.81
C ASN A 19 -14.56 15.04 19.15
N ALA A 20 -15.76 15.63 19.34
CA ALA A 20 -16.15 16.23 20.60
C ALA A 20 -16.32 15.20 21.72
N LYS A 21 -17.00 14.06 21.47
CA LYS A 21 -17.22 12.97 22.41
C LYS A 21 -15.91 12.44 23.00
N TYR A 22 -14.86 12.33 22.20
CA TYR A 22 -13.55 11.83 22.64
C TYR A 22 -12.61 12.95 23.14
N GLY A 23 -13.09 14.21 23.20
CA GLY A 23 -12.36 15.34 23.79
C GLY A 23 -11.26 15.90 22.90
N ASN A 24 -11.43 15.86 21.58
CA ASN A 24 -10.47 16.38 20.59
C ASN A 24 -9.03 15.85 20.78
N PRO A 25 -8.81 14.54 20.78
CA PRO A 25 -7.54 13.94 21.21
C PRO A 25 -6.36 14.36 20.35
N SER A 26 -6.57 14.68 19.06
CA SER A 26 -5.52 15.12 18.15
C SER A 26 -4.78 16.39 18.60
N LYS A 27 -5.42 17.23 19.43
CA LYS A 27 -4.77 18.45 19.98
C LYS A 27 -3.58 18.15 20.90
N LYS A 28 -3.53 16.94 21.46
CA LYS A 28 -2.48 16.46 22.38
C LYS A 28 -1.40 15.63 21.67
N LEU A 29 -1.51 15.49 20.34
CA LEU A 29 -0.64 14.63 19.56
C LEU A 29 0.05 15.43 18.45
N LYS A 30 1.25 15.02 18.11
CA LYS A 30 1.92 15.39 16.87
C LYS A 30 1.57 14.33 15.83
N ILE A 31 1.05 14.72 14.67
CA ILE A 31 0.50 13.77 13.71
C ILE A 31 1.15 13.95 12.34
N ILE A 32 1.54 12.81 11.76
CA ILE A 32 2.08 12.68 10.40
C ILE A 32 1.01 12.01 9.55
N GLY A 33 0.45 12.72 8.57
CA GLY A 33 -0.50 12.15 7.62
C GLY A 33 0.21 11.53 6.42
N VAL A 34 -0.17 10.30 6.04
CA VAL A 34 0.37 9.63 4.85
C VAL A 34 -0.78 9.31 3.89
N THR A 35 -0.77 9.90 2.69
CA THR A 35 -1.75 9.61 1.64
C THR A 35 -1.07 9.26 0.31
N GLY A 36 -1.83 8.79 -0.64
CA GLY A 36 -1.39 8.40 -1.97
C GLY A 36 -2.29 7.33 -2.57
N THR A 37 -2.07 6.95 -3.82
CA THR A 37 -2.72 5.79 -4.42
C THR A 37 -2.09 4.52 -3.87
N ASP A 38 -0.80 4.35 -4.07
CA ASP A 38 0.01 3.21 -3.62
C ASP A 38 1.03 3.64 -2.56
N GLY A 39 1.57 2.67 -1.79
CA GLY A 39 2.71 2.88 -0.89
C GLY A 39 2.39 3.49 0.48
N LYS A 40 1.14 3.92 0.74
CA LYS A 40 0.73 4.55 2.02
C LYS A 40 1.12 3.74 3.25
N THR A 41 0.69 2.48 3.30
CA THR A 41 0.91 1.58 4.44
C THR A 41 2.40 1.31 4.67
N THR A 42 3.15 1.07 3.60
CA THR A 42 4.59 0.85 3.67
C THR A 42 5.32 2.08 4.19
N THR A 43 5.04 3.26 3.62
CA THR A 43 5.63 4.54 4.06
C THR A 43 5.28 4.85 5.52
N ALA A 44 4.01 4.66 5.92
CA ALA A 44 3.57 4.88 7.30
C ALA A 44 4.29 3.96 8.29
N ASN A 45 4.46 2.67 7.96
CA ASN A 45 5.20 1.74 8.80
C ASN A 45 6.70 2.06 8.84
N MET A 46 7.33 2.47 7.73
CA MET A 46 8.74 2.90 7.75
C MET A 46 8.95 4.10 8.69
N ILE A 47 8.08 5.11 8.62
CA ILE A 47 8.14 6.27 9.55
C ILE A 47 7.98 5.81 11.00
N TYR A 48 6.97 4.96 11.26
CA TYR A 48 6.71 4.42 12.59
C TYR A 48 7.91 3.68 13.16
N GLU A 49 8.51 2.76 12.40
CA GLU A 49 9.65 1.97 12.84
C GLU A 49 10.88 2.86 13.10
N ILE A 50 11.17 3.85 12.24
CA ILE A 50 12.28 4.78 12.44
C ILE A 50 12.09 5.60 13.72
N LEU A 51 10.90 6.16 13.94
CA LEU A 51 10.65 6.97 15.14
C LEU A 51 10.66 6.10 16.42
N ARG A 52 10.14 4.87 16.34
CA ARG A 52 10.20 3.92 17.46
C ARG A 52 11.64 3.57 17.84
N ASP A 53 12.47 3.24 16.84
CA ASP A 53 13.87 2.89 17.07
C ASP A 53 14.71 4.10 17.53
N ALA A 54 14.22 5.32 17.24
CA ALA A 54 14.73 6.57 17.79
C ALA A 54 14.20 6.89 19.21
N ASN A 55 13.51 5.94 19.86
CA ASN A 55 12.92 6.06 21.20
C ASN A 55 11.82 7.13 21.34
N TYR A 56 11.14 7.51 20.25
CA TYR A 56 9.94 8.33 20.35
C TYR A 56 8.73 7.49 20.79
N LYS A 57 7.88 8.07 21.62
CA LYS A 57 6.58 7.49 21.97
C LYS A 57 5.63 7.65 20.79
N VAL A 58 5.69 6.69 19.88
CA VAL A 58 4.99 6.75 18.58
C VAL A 58 3.96 5.63 18.43
N GLY A 59 2.85 5.94 17.77
CA GLY A 59 1.88 4.96 17.28
C GLY A 59 1.64 5.11 15.79
N VAL A 60 1.11 4.07 15.14
CA VAL A 60 0.67 4.10 13.75
C VAL A 60 -0.78 3.63 13.66
N ILE A 61 -1.58 4.32 12.84
CA ILE A 61 -2.92 3.90 12.43
C ILE A 61 -2.90 3.73 10.91
N SER A 62 -2.96 2.50 10.47
CA SER A 62 -2.93 2.14 9.05
C SER A 62 -4.20 1.41 8.62
N THR A 63 -4.27 1.03 7.35
CA THR A 63 -5.32 0.14 6.82
C THR A 63 -5.32 -1.23 7.51
N ILE A 64 -4.15 -1.72 7.91
CA ILE A 64 -3.97 -3.07 8.45
C ILE A 64 -4.32 -3.12 9.92
N SER A 65 -3.77 -2.19 10.70
CA SER A 65 -3.91 -2.19 12.16
C SER A 65 -3.53 -0.84 12.77
N ALA A 66 -3.86 -0.65 14.04
CA ALA A 66 -3.29 0.39 14.88
C ALA A 66 -2.25 -0.25 15.82
N LYS A 67 -1.02 0.30 15.86
CA LYS A 67 0.09 -0.22 16.68
C LYS A 67 0.66 0.88 17.57
N PHE A 68 0.86 0.58 18.85
CA PHE A 68 1.59 1.40 19.82
C PHE A 68 1.92 0.57 21.06
N ASN A 69 3.01 0.90 21.75
CA ASN A 69 3.48 0.21 22.97
C ASN A 69 3.51 -1.32 22.81
N ASP A 70 4.07 -1.81 21.68
CA ASP A 70 4.19 -3.24 21.31
C ASP A 70 2.86 -4.01 21.23
N LYS A 71 1.73 -3.29 21.21
CA LYS A 71 0.39 -3.85 21.02
C LYS A 71 -0.13 -3.51 19.64
N GLU A 72 -0.78 -4.50 19.04
CA GLU A 72 -1.46 -4.35 17.75
C GLU A 72 -2.97 -4.50 17.96
N TYR A 73 -3.72 -3.56 17.41
CA TYR A 73 -5.18 -3.52 17.47
C TYR A 73 -5.74 -3.61 16.06
N ASP A 74 -6.71 -4.46 15.88
CA ASP A 74 -7.44 -4.55 14.62
C ASP A 74 -8.24 -3.24 14.37
N THR A 75 -8.11 -2.65 13.19
CA THR A 75 -8.82 -1.43 12.81
C THR A 75 -10.20 -1.69 12.22
N GLY A 76 -10.60 -2.96 12.12
CA GLY A 76 -11.90 -3.39 11.60
C GLY A 76 -11.85 -3.89 10.16
N PHE A 77 -12.88 -4.65 9.78
CA PHE A 77 -12.98 -5.32 8.49
C PHE A 77 -13.25 -4.34 7.33
N HIS A 78 -12.61 -4.56 6.18
CA HIS A 78 -12.95 -4.03 4.85
C HIS A 78 -12.97 -2.50 4.65
N VAL A 79 -12.35 -1.71 5.51
CA VAL A 79 -12.27 -0.25 5.30
C VAL A 79 -10.81 0.19 5.33
N THR A 80 -10.38 0.80 4.24
CA THR A 80 -9.00 1.30 4.05
C THR A 80 -8.60 2.41 5.04
N SER A 81 -9.52 2.95 5.83
CA SER A 81 -9.29 3.84 6.98
C SER A 81 -10.42 3.62 7.99
N PRO A 82 -10.14 3.67 9.28
CA PRO A 82 -11.19 3.59 10.30
C PRO A 82 -12.25 4.68 10.07
N ASP A 83 -13.49 4.39 10.49
CA ASP A 83 -14.52 5.41 10.55
C ASP A 83 -14.17 6.49 11.60
N SER A 84 -14.93 7.60 11.62
CA SER A 84 -14.65 8.72 12.52
C SER A 84 -14.68 8.34 13.99
N ALA A 85 -15.56 7.41 14.41
CA ALA A 85 -15.68 6.97 15.80
C ALA A 85 -14.46 6.16 16.22
N SER A 86 -14.09 5.17 15.40
CA SER A 86 -12.92 4.31 15.61
C SER A 86 -11.61 5.11 15.61
N LEU A 87 -11.46 6.06 14.67
CA LEU A 87 -10.31 6.95 14.62
C LEU A 87 -10.15 7.76 15.90
N GLN A 88 -11.20 8.45 16.34
CA GLN A 88 -11.15 9.28 17.55
C GLN A 88 -10.93 8.42 18.81
N LYS A 89 -11.48 7.20 18.85
CA LYS A 89 -11.23 6.22 19.93
C LYS A 89 -9.75 5.83 19.99
N PHE A 90 -9.12 5.49 18.84
CA PHE A 90 -7.70 5.14 18.82
C PHE A 90 -6.82 6.33 19.19
N LEU A 91 -7.09 7.53 18.69
CA LEU A 91 -6.33 8.72 19.09
C LEU A 91 -6.47 9.00 20.60
N LYS A 92 -7.66 8.83 21.17
CA LYS A 92 -7.87 8.96 22.61
C LYS A 92 -7.11 7.90 23.40
N LEU A 93 -7.11 6.66 22.91
CA LEU A 93 -6.38 5.55 23.55
C LEU A 93 -4.86 5.81 23.51
N MET A 94 -4.33 6.32 22.40
CA MET A 94 -2.93 6.70 22.26
C MET A 94 -2.55 7.81 23.25
N VAL A 95 -3.37 8.86 23.38
CA VAL A 95 -3.17 9.92 24.40
C VAL A 95 -3.15 9.33 25.81
N SER A 96 -4.04 8.37 26.12
CA SER A 96 -4.11 7.73 27.44
C SER A 96 -2.94 6.77 27.72
N ASN A 97 -2.15 6.43 26.72
CA ASN A 97 -0.94 5.60 26.80
C ASN A 97 0.34 6.42 26.54
N ASP A 98 0.29 7.74 26.78
CA ASP A 98 1.42 8.67 26.68
C ASP A 98 2.13 8.68 25.32
N ILE A 99 1.40 8.35 24.23
CA ILE A 99 1.91 8.49 22.87
C ILE A 99 2.00 9.99 22.53
N GLU A 100 3.10 10.38 21.92
CA GLU A 100 3.37 11.77 21.51
C GLU A 100 3.19 11.95 20.00
N TRP A 101 3.63 10.97 19.21
CA TRP A 101 3.57 10.99 17.76
C TRP A 101 2.62 9.93 17.21
N VAL A 102 1.87 10.28 16.19
CA VAL A 102 1.00 9.33 15.47
C VAL A 102 1.24 9.43 13.97
N VAL A 103 1.54 8.29 13.36
CA VAL A 103 1.55 8.17 11.89
C VAL A 103 0.17 7.69 11.46
N LEU A 104 -0.51 8.48 10.64
CA LEU A 104 -1.91 8.25 10.23
C LEU A 104 -2.02 8.04 8.73
N GLU A 105 -2.44 6.85 8.31
CA GLU A 105 -2.77 6.58 6.91
C GLU A 105 -4.11 7.23 6.54
N CYS A 106 -4.09 8.14 5.55
CA CYS A 106 -5.24 8.91 5.09
C CYS A 106 -5.66 8.46 3.69
N THR A 107 -6.82 7.78 3.58
CA THR A 107 -7.36 7.37 2.27
C THR A 107 -8.15 8.49 1.60
N SER A 108 -8.31 8.43 0.27
CA SER A 108 -9.11 9.40 -0.47
C SER A 108 -10.58 9.40 -0.03
N HIS A 109 -11.14 8.23 0.26
CA HIS A 109 -12.49 8.11 0.81
C HIS A 109 -12.59 8.74 2.19
N GLY A 110 -11.62 8.47 3.09
CA GLY A 110 -11.60 9.06 4.43
C GLY A 110 -11.49 10.59 4.40
N LEU A 111 -10.64 11.13 3.53
CA LEU A 111 -10.50 12.57 3.30
C LEU A 111 -11.78 13.18 2.73
N ASP A 112 -12.39 12.52 1.73
CA ASP A 112 -13.62 13.02 1.10
C ASP A 112 -14.83 12.94 2.04
N GLN A 113 -14.92 11.91 2.87
CA GLN A 113 -15.99 11.68 3.84
C GLN A 113 -15.78 12.42 5.17
N ASN A 114 -14.82 13.31 5.28
CA ASN A 114 -14.48 14.07 6.49
C ASN A 114 -14.18 13.18 7.73
N ARG A 115 -13.74 11.91 7.54
CA ARG A 115 -13.46 11.00 8.66
C ARG A 115 -12.38 11.53 9.60
N PHE A 116 -11.48 12.37 9.08
CA PHE A 116 -10.37 12.99 9.80
C PHE A 116 -10.72 14.37 10.39
N TYR A 117 -12.02 14.70 10.55
CA TYR A 117 -12.41 15.98 11.14
C TYR A 117 -11.77 16.18 12.53
N GLY A 118 -11.23 17.39 12.75
CA GLY A 118 -10.55 17.75 13.99
C GLY A 118 -9.10 17.28 14.09
N VAL A 119 -8.62 16.44 13.16
CA VAL A 119 -7.20 16.05 13.10
C VAL A 119 -6.39 17.20 12.47
N LYS A 120 -5.26 17.53 13.12
CA LYS A 120 -4.30 18.53 12.64
C LYS A 120 -2.92 17.89 12.50
N LEU A 121 -2.31 18.07 11.33
CA LEU A 121 -1.06 17.44 10.94
C LEU A 121 0.14 18.37 11.13
N ASP A 122 1.20 17.86 11.71
CA ASP A 122 2.51 18.53 11.75
C ASP A 122 3.26 18.32 10.43
N PHE A 123 3.12 17.11 9.86
CA PHE A 123 3.67 16.74 8.56
C PHE A 123 2.66 15.94 7.73
N ALA A 124 2.79 16.03 6.41
CA ALA A 124 2.08 15.15 5.49
C ALA A 124 3.03 14.58 4.43
N VAL A 125 2.73 13.37 3.94
CA VAL A 125 3.40 12.74 2.79
C VAL A 125 2.36 12.36 1.76
N VAL A 126 2.60 12.68 0.49
CA VAL A 126 1.85 12.13 -0.65
C VAL A 126 2.80 11.28 -1.47
N THR A 127 2.55 9.98 -1.49
CA THR A 127 3.43 9.03 -2.18
C THR A 127 3.30 9.09 -3.70
N ASN A 128 2.07 9.09 -4.18
CA ASN A 128 1.70 9.23 -5.59
C ASN A 128 0.19 9.47 -5.71
N VAL A 129 -0.26 10.00 -6.86
CA VAL A 129 -1.68 10.08 -7.21
C VAL A 129 -1.85 9.60 -8.64
N THR A 130 -2.14 8.31 -8.81
CA THR A 130 -2.38 7.65 -10.09
C THR A 130 -3.88 7.36 -10.28
N HIS A 131 -4.27 6.84 -11.44
CA HIS A 131 -5.67 6.61 -11.78
C HIS A 131 -6.26 5.44 -10.98
N GLU A 132 -7.11 5.74 -9.98
CA GLU A 132 -7.78 4.75 -9.12
C GLU A 132 -9.09 5.30 -8.53
N HIS A 133 -9.98 4.42 -8.06
CA HIS A 133 -11.25 4.79 -7.40
C HIS A 133 -12.15 5.73 -8.21
N ILE A 134 -12.15 5.62 -9.54
CA ILE A 134 -12.98 6.46 -10.42
C ILE A 134 -14.47 6.10 -10.27
N ASP A 135 -14.78 4.88 -9.89
CA ASP A 135 -16.13 4.44 -9.50
C ASP A 135 -16.73 5.34 -8.40
N TYR A 136 -15.93 5.74 -7.42
CA TYR A 136 -16.32 6.63 -6.33
C TYR A 136 -16.15 8.12 -6.69
N HIS A 137 -14.97 8.52 -7.17
CA HIS A 137 -14.63 9.92 -7.42
C HIS A 137 -15.10 10.45 -8.78
N ARG A 138 -15.59 9.57 -9.69
CA ARG A 138 -16.10 9.84 -11.04
C ARG A 138 -15.03 10.18 -12.08
N ASN A 139 -14.02 10.96 -11.73
CA ASN A 139 -12.90 11.30 -12.61
C ASN A 139 -11.62 11.51 -11.80
N TYR A 140 -10.50 11.59 -12.52
CA TYR A 140 -9.18 11.75 -11.94
C TYR A 140 -9.01 13.07 -11.18
N GLU A 141 -9.57 14.16 -11.70
CA GLU A 141 -9.49 15.48 -11.07
C GLU A 141 -10.13 15.51 -9.68
N ASN A 142 -11.32 14.91 -9.55
CA ASN A 142 -12.00 14.77 -8.25
C ASN A 142 -11.19 13.90 -7.29
N TYR A 143 -10.51 12.86 -7.79
CA TYR A 143 -9.66 12.02 -6.99
C TYR A 143 -8.43 12.77 -6.46
N VAL A 144 -7.74 13.53 -7.31
CA VAL A 144 -6.64 14.42 -6.89
C VAL A 144 -7.15 15.44 -5.87
N LYS A 145 -8.29 16.09 -6.13
CA LYS A 145 -8.92 17.06 -5.22
C LYS A 145 -9.26 16.44 -3.86
N ALA A 146 -9.78 15.22 -3.84
CA ALA A 146 -10.07 14.51 -2.59
C ALA A 146 -8.80 14.27 -1.75
N LYS A 147 -7.69 13.84 -2.39
CA LYS A 147 -6.40 13.69 -1.70
C LYS A 147 -5.81 15.02 -1.25
N SER A 148 -5.98 16.09 -2.04
CA SER A 148 -5.51 17.44 -1.70
C SER A 148 -6.19 18.01 -0.44
N LYS A 149 -7.33 17.45 0.02
CA LYS A 149 -7.94 17.83 1.30
C LYS A 149 -7.01 17.58 2.52
N ILE A 150 -5.97 16.76 2.39
CA ILE A 150 -4.95 16.59 3.44
C ILE A 150 -4.27 17.93 3.77
N LEU A 151 -4.17 18.85 2.81
CA LEU A 151 -3.61 20.19 3.01
C LEU A 151 -4.41 21.03 4.01
N ASP A 152 -5.74 20.83 4.10
CA ASP A 152 -6.62 21.54 5.04
C ASP A 152 -6.38 21.10 6.50
N MET A 153 -5.69 19.99 6.67
CA MET A 153 -5.38 19.44 7.97
C MET A 153 -4.01 19.88 8.48
N ILE A 154 -3.15 20.45 7.64
CA ILE A 154 -1.78 20.84 8.02
C ILE A 154 -1.85 22.07 8.93
N LYS A 155 -1.12 22.03 10.06
CA LYS A 155 -0.96 23.14 10.99
C LYS A 155 -0.19 24.30 10.35
N PRO A 156 -0.35 25.54 10.80
CA PRO A 156 0.57 26.61 10.46
C PRO A 156 2.03 26.21 10.78
N GLY A 157 2.94 26.37 9.81
CA GLY A 157 4.33 25.92 9.92
C GLY A 157 4.55 24.41 9.71
N GLY A 158 3.48 23.64 9.48
CA GLY A 158 3.61 22.22 9.07
C GLY A 158 4.06 22.10 7.61
N LYS A 159 4.61 20.93 7.26
CA LYS A 159 5.23 20.70 5.94
C LYS A 159 4.57 19.52 5.21
N ILE A 160 4.63 19.57 3.87
CA ILE A 160 4.23 18.44 3.03
C ILE A 160 5.41 17.92 2.21
N VAL A 161 5.55 16.60 2.15
CA VAL A 161 6.57 15.89 1.37
C VAL A 161 5.90 15.25 0.16
N LEU A 162 6.34 15.60 -1.06
CA LEU A 162 5.70 15.25 -2.33
C LEU A 162 6.67 14.55 -3.28
N ASN A 163 6.19 13.49 -3.93
CA ASN A 163 6.90 12.83 -5.01
C ASN A 163 6.92 13.71 -6.27
N LYS A 164 8.08 14.23 -6.64
CA LYS A 164 8.27 15.13 -7.79
C LYS A 164 8.08 14.43 -9.13
N ASP A 165 8.34 13.13 -9.20
CA ASP A 165 8.24 12.33 -10.42
C ASP A 165 6.77 11.93 -10.71
N ASP A 166 5.85 12.10 -9.74
CA ASP A 166 4.43 11.80 -9.91
C ASP A 166 3.63 13.03 -10.37
N LYS A 167 2.91 12.87 -11.48
CA LYS A 167 2.12 13.97 -12.08
C LYS A 167 1.01 14.47 -11.15
N GLY A 168 0.36 13.58 -10.43
CA GLY A 168 -0.69 13.95 -9.48
C GLY A 168 -0.14 14.70 -8.26
N CYS A 169 1.03 14.33 -7.75
CA CYS A 169 1.72 15.07 -6.71
C CYS A 169 2.12 16.49 -7.16
N ASN A 170 2.46 16.67 -8.44
CA ASN A 170 2.71 18.02 -8.98
C ASN A 170 1.44 18.89 -8.94
N ILE A 171 0.25 18.33 -9.23
CA ILE A 171 -1.02 19.05 -9.07
C ILE A 171 -1.29 19.38 -7.58
N VAL A 172 -1.03 18.42 -6.67
CA VAL A 172 -1.15 18.67 -5.22
C VAL A 172 -0.20 19.79 -4.78
N SER A 173 0.99 19.92 -5.39
CA SER A 173 1.93 20.98 -5.07
C SER A 173 1.39 22.38 -5.41
N ASP A 174 0.58 22.50 -6.47
CA ASP A 174 -0.04 23.79 -6.83
C ASP A 174 -1.10 24.20 -5.79
N TYR A 175 -1.87 23.22 -5.29
CA TYR A 175 -2.80 23.48 -4.18
C TYR A 175 -2.05 23.83 -2.88
N ALA A 176 -0.89 23.20 -2.60
CA ALA A 176 -0.09 23.48 -1.42
C ALA A 176 0.50 24.91 -1.46
N ARG A 177 1.01 25.34 -2.63
CA ARG A 177 1.49 26.73 -2.84
C ARG A 177 0.38 27.75 -2.63
N ALA A 178 -0.82 27.48 -3.18
CA ALA A 178 -1.98 28.37 -2.99
C ALA A 178 -2.41 28.51 -1.53
N LYS A 179 -2.03 27.57 -0.66
CA LYS A 179 -2.30 27.55 0.79
C LYS A 179 -1.09 27.98 1.65
N ASN A 180 0.00 28.39 1.02
CA ASN A 180 1.27 28.72 1.70
C ASN A 180 1.78 27.59 2.61
N VAL A 181 1.67 26.32 2.17
CA VAL A 181 2.22 25.17 2.87
C VAL A 181 3.63 24.90 2.33
N ASP A 182 4.60 24.74 3.24
CA ASP A 182 5.99 24.41 2.89
C ASP A 182 6.09 23.04 2.25
N ILE A 183 6.77 22.95 1.09
CA ILE A 183 6.88 21.73 0.29
C ILE A 183 8.33 21.24 0.27
N ILE A 184 8.53 19.96 0.54
CA ILE A 184 9.79 19.25 0.29
C ILE A 184 9.54 18.23 -0.83
N PHE A 185 10.27 18.34 -1.93
CA PHE A 185 10.17 17.39 -3.02
C PHE A 185 11.20 16.27 -2.90
N TYR A 186 10.78 15.04 -3.15
CA TYR A 186 11.66 13.89 -3.35
C TYR A 186 11.41 13.24 -4.71
N GLY A 187 12.41 12.53 -5.25
CA GLY A 187 12.30 11.86 -6.53
C GLY A 187 13.53 11.03 -6.89
N ILE A 188 13.48 10.37 -8.01
CA ILE A 188 14.58 9.62 -8.62
C ILE A 188 15.06 10.35 -9.87
N ASP A 189 14.14 10.64 -10.78
CA ASP A 189 14.43 11.17 -12.12
C ASP A 189 14.42 12.70 -12.17
N SER A 190 13.57 13.35 -11.38
CA SER A 190 13.39 14.80 -11.40
C SER A 190 14.42 15.56 -10.57
N ASN A 191 14.49 16.87 -10.79
CA ASN A 191 15.26 17.77 -9.92
C ASN A 191 14.48 18.04 -8.63
N ALA A 192 14.64 17.17 -7.63
CA ALA A 192 13.99 17.25 -6.31
C ALA A 192 15.00 17.64 -5.23
N ASN A 193 14.49 18.09 -4.07
CA ASN A 193 15.32 18.40 -2.90
C ASN A 193 16.05 17.16 -2.38
N VAL A 194 15.33 16.03 -2.42
CA VAL A 194 15.81 14.71 -1.99
C VAL A 194 15.82 13.79 -3.18
N LYS A 195 16.95 13.10 -3.39
CA LYS A 195 17.13 12.15 -4.49
C LYS A 195 17.56 10.78 -4.01
N ALA A 196 17.18 9.75 -4.77
CA ALA A 196 17.84 8.45 -4.73
C ALA A 196 18.71 8.28 -5.97
N THR A 197 19.93 7.78 -5.77
CA THR A 197 20.89 7.43 -6.84
C THR A 197 21.45 6.04 -6.61
N GLY A 198 22.06 5.43 -7.63
CA GLY A 198 22.70 4.11 -7.50
C GLY A 198 21.75 3.00 -7.10
N ILE A 199 20.51 3.03 -7.58
CA ILE A 199 19.45 2.08 -7.23
C ILE A 199 19.80 0.68 -7.77
N SER A 200 19.67 -0.32 -6.90
CA SER A 200 19.85 -1.74 -7.23
C SER A 200 18.86 -2.59 -6.45
N ALA A 201 18.06 -3.38 -7.15
CA ALA A 201 17.12 -4.34 -6.57
C ALA A 201 17.61 -5.76 -6.91
N LYS A 202 18.29 -6.43 -5.98
CA LYS A 202 18.86 -7.78 -6.16
C LYS A 202 18.59 -8.65 -4.96
N ALA A 203 18.31 -9.92 -5.21
CA ALA A 203 18.20 -10.96 -4.19
C ALA A 203 17.23 -10.66 -3.02
N GLY A 204 16.20 -9.87 -3.26
CA GLY A 204 15.23 -9.47 -2.23
C GLY A 204 15.63 -8.25 -1.41
N GLU A 205 16.71 -7.58 -1.78
CA GLU A 205 17.19 -6.35 -1.16
C GLU A 205 17.16 -5.19 -2.14
N LEU A 206 16.73 -4.04 -1.65
CA LEU A 206 16.72 -2.77 -2.35
C LEU A 206 17.82 -1.88 -1.78
N ASN A 207 18.80 -1.53 -2.62
CA ASN A 207 19.91 -0.68 -2.24
C ASN A 207 19.88 0.62 -3.03
N PHE A 208 20.14 1.76 -2.39
CA PHE A 208 20.26 3.07 -3.04
C PHE A 208 20.98 4.06 -2.14
N LYS A 209 21.45 5.16 -2.73
CA LYS A 209 21.99 6.31 -2.00
C LYS A 209 20.89 7.36 -1.85
N TYR A 210 20.60 7.74 -0.62
CA TYR A 210 19.79 8.91 -0.28
C TYR A 210 20.67 10.16 -0.28
N GLU A 211 20.26 11.18 -1.01
CA GLU A 211 20.95 12.46 -1.10
C GLU A 211 19.97 13.61 -0.90
N LEU A 212 20.18 14.41 0.15
CA LEU A 212 19.51 15.69 0.36
C LEU A 212 20.46 16.79 -0.11
N SER A 213 20.07 17.54 -1.13
CA SER A 213 20.83 18.68 -1.64
C SER A 213 20.72 19.87 -0.68
N GLU A 214 21.71 20.75 -0.68
CA GLU A 214 21.57 22.07 -0.04
C GLU A 214 20.30 22.73 -0.57
N THR A 215 19.29 22.83 0.26
CA THR A 215 18.14 23.64 -0.07
C THR A 215 18.33 24.99 0.57
N LYS A 216 18.19 26.06 -0.22
CA LYS A 216 17.76 27.36 0.32
C LYS A 216 16.33 27.11 0.85
N SER A 217 16.26 26.47 2.01
CA SER A 217 15.00 26.29 2.71
C SER A 217 14.48 27.68 3.06
N PHE A 218 13.17 27.88 2.99
CA PHE A 218 12.53 29.08 3.54
C PHE A 218 12.70 29.19 5.08
N LEU A 219 13.46 28.28 5.68
CA LEU A 219 13.91 28.35 7.06
C LEU A 219 15.31 28.99 7.12
N PRO A 220 15.63 29.75 8.17
CA PRO A 220 16.92 30.39 8.34
C PRO A 220 18.07 29.42 8.68
N ILE A 221 17.86 28.11 8.53
CA ILE A 221 18.87 27.07 8.79
C ILE A 221 19.34 26.52 7.44
N VAL A 222 20.61 26.71 7.13
CA VAL A 222 21.29 26.04 6.02
C VAL A 222 21.33 24.56 6.37
N ILE A 223 20.54 23.75 5.64
CA ILE A 223 20.55 22.30 5.77
C ILE A 223 21.84 21.82 5.09
N SER A 224 22.75 21.23 5.86
CA SER A 224 23.94 20.58 5.30
C SER A 224 23.56 19.42 4.40
N PRO A 225 24.30 19.14 3.30
CA PRO A 225 24.01 17.99 2.45
C PRO A 225 24.04 16.69 3.26
N VAL A 226 22.95 15.91 3.18
CA VAL A 226 22.87 14.61 3.84
C VAL A 226 23.01 13.52 2.80
N LYS A 227 23.94 12.58 3.03
CA LYS A 227 24.10 11.37 2.22
C LYS A 227 24.06 10.14 3.10
N MET A 228 23.34 9.10 2.66
CA MET A 228 23.24 7.80 3.33
C MET A 228 23.17 6.68 2.31
N ASP A 229 23.88 5.58 2.56
CA ASP A 229 23.70 4.33 1.83
C ASP A 229 22.59 3.53 2.52
N ILE A 230 21.51 3.29 1.80
CA ILE A 230 20.30 2.63 2.31
C ILE A 230 20.21 1.23 1.72
N CYS A 231 19.97 0.24 2.60
CA CYS A 231 19.66 -1.13 2.25
C CYS A 231 18.36 -1.53 2.95
N ILE A 232 17.37 -2.03 2.20
CA ILE A 232 16.08 -2.44 2.74
C ILE A 232 15.75 -3.85 2.21
N PRO A 233 15.42 -4.83 3.05
CA PRO A 233 15.01 -6.17 2.63
C PRO A 233 13.56 -6.18 2.14
N ILE A 234 13.29 -5.52 1.01
CA ILE A 234 11.98 -5.36 0.40
C ILE A 234 12.08 -5.49 -1.11
N LEU A 235 11.04 -6.07 -1.72
CA LEU A 235 10.93 -6.20 -3.16
C LEU A 235 10.32 -4.94 -3.80
N GLY A 236 10.76 -4.63 -5.01
CA GLY A 236 10.18 -3.60 -5.85
C GLY A 236 10.85 -2.24 -5.73
N GLU A 237 11.38 -1.77 -6.86
CA GLU A 237 12.06 -0.48 -6.98
C GLU A 237 11.17 0.71 -6.60
N TYR A 238 9.84 0.59 -6.79
CA TYR A 238 8.89 1.62 -6.35
C TYR A 238 8.95 1.89 -4.82
N ASN A 239 9.51 0.97 -4.03
CA ASN A 239 9.72 1.17 -2.61
C ASN A 239 10.86 2.15 -2.30
N VAL A 240 11.69 2.52 -3.28
CA VAL A 240 12.61 3.66 -3.14
C VAL A 240 11.82 4.93 -2.84
N TYR A 241 10.74 5.21 -3.58
CA TYR A 241 9.88 6.37 -3.32
C TYR A 241 9.24 6.33 -1.93
N ASN A 242 8.78 5.16 -1.47
CA ASN A 242 8.21 4.99 -0.14
C ASN A 242 9.25 5.31 0.95
N ALA A 243 10.48 4.81 0.76
CA ALA A 243 11.59 5.06 1.67
C ALA A 243 12.05 6.53 1.64
N LEU A 244 12.16 7.15 0.47
CA LEU A 244 12.51 8.58 0.36
C LEU A 244 11.52 9.45 1.15
N GLY A 245 10.21 9.23 1.00
CA GLY A 245 9.19 9.94 1.75
C GLY A 245 9.32 9.73 3.26
N ALA A 246 9.53 8.48 3.69
CA ALA A 246 9.69 8.12 5.10
C ALA A 246 10.95 8.72 5.72
N ILE A 247 12.11 8.59 5.06
CA ILE A 247 13.40 9.14 5.52
C ILE A 247 13.31 10.67 5.63
N THR A 248 12.72 11.32 4.62
CA THR A 248 12.59 12.78 4.60
C THR A 248 11.81 13.31 5.79
N ILE A 249 10.67 12.70 6.11
CA ILE A 249 9.90 13.07 7.31
C ILE A 249 10.70 12.78 8.58
N SER A 250 11.32 11.61 8.68
CA SER A 250 12.07 11.21 9.87
C SER A 250 13.24 12.15 10.15
N LEU A 251 14.00 12.56 9.14
CA LEU A 251 15.08 13.55 9.29
C LEU A 251 14.57 14.92 9.73
N ASN A 252 13.39 15.34 9.25
CA ASN A 252 12.78 16.61 9.70
C ASN A 252 12.39 16.58 11.19
N ILE A 253 12.17 15.40 11.76
CA ILE A 253 11.79 15.21 13.18
C ILE A 253 13.03 14.98 14.05
N LEU A 254 13.94 14.10 13.60
CA LEU A 254 15.13 13.68 14.36
C LEU A 254 16.28 14.69 14.27
N GLY A 255 16.29 15.55 13.24
CA GLY A 255 17.44 16.35 12.86
C GLY A 255 18.48 15.58 12.04
N GLU A 256 19.48 16.28 11.54
CA GLU A 256 20.48 15.75 10.58
C GLU A 256 21.79 15.27 11.25
N MET A 257 21.74 14.94 12.53
CA MET A 257 22.89 14.43 13.28
C MET A 257 23.30 13.04 12.77
N GLU A 258 24.57 12.68 12.95
CA GLU A 258 25.06 11.35 12.54
C GLU A 258 24.32 10.22 13.22
N SER A 259 23.97 10.37 14.50
CA SER A 259 23.13 9.40 15.23
C SER A 259 21.76 9.19 14.60
N SER A 260 21.12 10.23 14.05
CA SER A 260 19.86 10.13 13.34
C SER A 260 19.99 9.31 12.05
N LYS A 261 21.08 9.51 11.31
CA LYS A 261 21.37 8.75 10.09
C LYS A 261 21.61 7.27 10.41
N GLU A 262 22.41 6.97 11.43
CA GLU A 262 22.65 5.59 11.86
C GLU A 262 21.36 4.86 12.28
N ILE A 263 20.47 5.53 13.01
CA ILE A 263 19.15 4.97 13.37
C ILE A 263 18.36 4.65 12.11
N ILE A 264 18.25 5.58 11.18
CA ILE A 264 17.50 5.38 9.92
C ILE A 264 18.06 4.20 9.14
N ILE A 265 19.38 4.16 8.92
CA ILE A 265 20.06 3.08 8.18
C ILE A 265 19.79 1.72 8.85
N ASN A 266 20.02 1.64 10.16
CA ASN A 266 19.89 0.40 10.91
C ASN A 266 18.43 -0.11 11.00
N THR A 267 17.46 0.80 11.12
CA THR A 267 16.04 0.48 11.13
C THR A 267 15.60 -0.07 9.77
N LEU A 268 15.94 0.64 8.69
CA LEU A 268 15.55 0.22 7.34
C LEU A 268 16.22 -1.09 6.92
N LYS A 269 17.44 -1.36 7.36
CA LYS A 269 18.13 -2.64 7.14
C LYS A 269 17.41 -3.83 7.78
N LYS A 270 16.63 -3.61 8.83
CA LYS A 270 15.85 -4.64 9.54
C LYS A 270 14.35 -4.56 9.25
N PHE A 271 13.95 -3.65 8.37
CA PHE A 271 12.54 -3.39 8.07
C PHE A 271 11.86 -4.66 7.56
N LYS A 272 10.69 -4.96 8.12
CA LYS A 272 9.82 -6.03 7.65
C LYS A 272 8.63 -5.43 6.91
N THR A 273 8.35 -5.97 5.74
CA THR A 273 7.17 -5.54 4.98
C THR A 273 5.91 -5.73 5.80
N PRO A 274 4.98 -4.77 5.79
CA PRO A 274 3.67 -4.98 6.40
C PRO A 274 2.96 -6.19 5.78
N MET A 275 2.14 -6.87 6.59
CA MET A 275 1.36 -8.04 6.17
C MET A 275 0.67 -7.78 4.82
N GLY A 276 0.81 -8.72 3.88
CA GLY A 276 0.20 -8.62 2.55
C GLY A 276 0.73 -7.49 1.66
N ARG A 277 1.95 -7.04 1.84
CA ARG A 277 2.62 -6.03 0.98
C ARG A 277 3.95 -6.59 0.47
N MET A 278 3.93 -7.35 -0.64
CA MET A 278 5.07 -8.12 -1.15
C MET A 278 5.71 -8.96 -0.04
N GLU A 279 4.88 -9.56 0.80
CA GLU A 279 5.28 -10.33 1.96
C GLU A 279 5.84 -11.69 1.54
N ILE A 280 7.13 -11.91 1.81
CA ILE A 280 7.79 -13.16 1.48
C ILE A 280 7.48 -14.20 2.58
N MET A 281 6.71 -15.22 2.23
CA MET A 281 6.32 -16.31 3.14
C MET A 281 7.31 -17.48 3.13
N LYS A 282 8.00 -17.70 2.02
CA LYS A 282 8.95 -18.80 1.79
C LYS A 282 9.96 -18.42 0.71
N THR A 283 11.20 -18.91 0.80
CA THR A 283 12.27 -18.60 -0.15
C THR A 283 12.92 -19.80 -0.82
N LYS A 284 12.73 -21.02 -0.30
CA LYS A 284 13.35 -22.27 -0.83
C LYS A 284 12.38 -23.45 -0.74
N PRO A 285 12.37 -24.37 -1.74
CA PRO A 285 13.13 -24.32 -2.99
C PRO A 285 12.60 -23.33 -4.03
N PHE A 286 11.38 -22.81 -3.84
CA PHE A 286 10.75 -21.74 -4.59
C PHE A 286 10.30 -20.64 -3.64
N THR A 287 10.01 -19.45 -4.16
CA THR A 287 9.55 -18.32 -3.35
C THR A 287 8.02 -18.24 -3.35
N VAL A 288 7.40 -17.92 -2.20
CA VAL A 288 5.97 -17.61 -2.08
C VAL A 288 5.84 -16.19 -1.54
N ILE A 289 5.06 -15.37 -2.25
CA ILE A 289 4.80 -13.96 -1.91
C ILE A 289 3.30 -13.75 -1.77
N VAL A 290 2.87 -12.99 -0.75
CA VAL A 290 1.48 -12.52 -0.59
C VAL A 290 1.45 -11.01 -0.74
N ASP A 291 0.56 -10.50 -1.60
CA ASP A 291 0.42 -9.07 -1.88
C ASP A 291 -1.04 -8.64 -1.99
N PHE A 292 -1.31 -7.38 -1.72
CA PHE A 292 -2.66 -6.78 -1.82
C PHE A 292 -3.00 -6.26 -3.23
N ALA A 293 -2.15 -6.42 -4.22
CA ALA A 293 -2.37 -5.91 -5.57
C ALA A 293 -3.70 -6.42 -6.15
N HIS A 294 -4.68 -5.53 -6.26
CA HIS A 294 -6.05 -5.80 -6.72
C HIS A 294 -6.51 -4.83 -7.82
N THR A 295 -5.59 -4.06 -8.37
CA THR A 295 -5.80 -3.15 -9.51
C THR A 295 -4.80 -3.45 -10.62
N PRO A 296 -5.08 -3.10 -11.89
CA PRO A 296 -4.16 -3.35 -12.99
C PRO A 296 -2.76 -2.78 -12.75
N ASN A 297 -2.66 -1.52 -12.30
CA ASN A 297 -1.39 -0.85 -12.01
C ASN A 297 -0.62 -1.51 -10.84
N ALA A 298 -1.33 -1.87 -9.76
CA ALA A 298 -0.70 -2.55 -8.63
C ALA A 298 -0.20 -3.95 -9.02
N LEU A 299 -0.99 -4.70 -9.78
CA LEU A 299 -0.60 -6.03 -10.30
C LEU A 299 0.60 -5.93 -11.23
N GLU A 300 0.63 -4.93 -12.13
CA GLU A 300 1.77 -4.69 -13.03
C GLU A 300 3.05 -4.41 -12.22
N LYS A 301 3.00 -3.53 -11.23
CA LYS A 301 4.13 -3.24 -10.34
C LYS A 301 4.60 -4.47 -9.57
N ALA A 302 3.66 -5.24 -9.00
CA ALA A 302 3.98 -6.44 -8.24
C ALA A 302 4.66 -7.49 -9.14
N LEU A 303 4.12 -7.77 -10.32
CA LEU A 303 4.68 -8.74 -11.26
C LEU A 303 6.01 -8.28 -11.86
N THR A 304 6.16 -7.01 -12.22
CA THR A 304 7.43 -6.44 -12.70
C THR A 304 8.52 -6.55 -11.63
N SER A 305 8.19 -6.21 -10.38
CA SER A 305 9.12 -6.35 -9.25
C SER A 305 9.48 -7.80 -9.01
N THR A 306 8.53 -8.72 -9.11
CA THR A 306 8.77 -10.16 -9.00
C THR A 306 9.69 -10.63 -10.12
N ARG A 307 9.46 -10.19 -11.36
CA ARG A 307 10.27 -10.54 -12.55
C ARG A 307 11.72 -10.10 -12.40
N SER A 308 11.98 -8.93 -11.82
CA SER A 308 13.35 -8.43 -11.60
C SER A 308 14.17 -9.27 -10.61
N THR A 309 13.52 -10.06 -9.76
CA THR A 309 14.15 -10.92 -8.77
C THR A 309 14.18 -12.39 -9.18
N LEU A 310 13.55 -12.73 -10.30
CA LEU A 310 13.45 -14.10 -10.78
C LEU A 310 14.83 -14.63 -11.18
N LYS A 311 15.16 -15.82 -10.71
CA LYS A 311 16.39 -16.53 -11.09
C LYS A 311 16.24 -17.16 -12.47
N GLU A 312 17.39 -17.46 -13.09
CA GLU A 312 17.41 -18.18 -14.37
C GLU A 312 16.58 -19.48 -14.28
N LYS A 313 15.81 -19.74 -15.34
CA LYS A 313 14.89 -20.87 -15.49
C LYS A 313 13.71 -20.92 -14.50
N GLY A 314 13.52 -19.90 -13.65
CA GLY A 314 12.34 -19.77 -12.80
C GLY A 314 11.14 -19.22 -13.58
N ARG A 315 9.92 -19.50 -13.08
CA ARG A 315 8.65 -19.00 -13.60
C ARG A 315 7.95 -18.14 -12.55
N ILE A 316 7.12 -17.23 -13.01
CA ILE A 316 6.15 -16.51 -12.16
C ILE A 316 4.80 -17.19 -12.30
N ILE A 317 4.28 -17.70 -11.18
CA ILE A 317 2.96 -18.27 -11.04
C ILE A 317 2.13 -17.27 -10.25
N VAL A 318 1.16 -16.59 -10.91
CA VAL A 318 0.31 -15.60 -10.25
C VAL A 318 -1.04 -16.18 -9.90
N VAL A 319 -1.49 -15.97 -8.65
CA VAL A 319 -2.84 -16.32 -8.17
C VAL A 319 -3.59 -15.03 -7.89
N PHE A 320 -4.72 -14.80 -8.56
CA PHE A 320 -5.54 -13.61 -8.33
C PHE A 320 -7.00 -13.80 -8.72
N GLY A 321 -7.83 -12.87 -8.32
CA GLY A 321 -9.22 -12.73 -8.72
C GLY A 321 -9.61 -11.27 -8.88
N CYS A 322 -10.92 -11.03 -9.03
CA CYS A 322 -11.50 -9.69 -9.02
C CYS A 322 -12.80 -9.66 -8.22
N ALA A 323 -13.03 -8.56 -7.51
CA ALA A 323 -14.22 -8.38 -6.69
C ALA A 323 -15.50 -8.20 -7.55
N GLY A 324 -16.60 -8.76 -7.05
CA GLY A 324 -17.95 -8.52 -7.57
C GLY A 324 -18.44 -7.11 -7.20
N LYS A 325 -19.40 -6.58 -8.00
CA LYS A 325 -20.02 -5.25 -7.81
C LYS A 325 -19.03 -4.09 -7.68
N ARG A 326 -17.89 -4.21 -8.35
CA ARG A 326 -16.84 -3.20 -8.45
C ARG A 326 -16.56 -2.88 -9.92
N ASP A 327 -15.51 -2.15 -10.20
CA ASP A 327 -15.12 -1.80 -11.57
C ASP A 327 -14.92 -3.05 -12.44
N ILE A 328 -15.88 -3.32 -13.34
CA ILE A 328 -15.84 -4.45 -14.27
C ILE A 328 -14.70 -4.31 -15.27
N LYS A 329 -14.39 -3.08 -15.71
CA LYS A 329 -13.34 -2.85 -16.73
C LYS A 329 -11.96 -3.31 -16.26
N LYS A 330 -11.67 -3.21 -14.96
CA LYS A 330 -10.39 -3.66 -14.43
C LYS A 330 -10.12 -5.15 -14.62
N ARG A 331 -11.17 -6.00 -14.73
CA ARG A 331 -11.05 -7.46 -14.81
C ARG A 331 -10.25 -7.90 -16.04
N GLY A 332 -10.65 -7.45 -17.22
CA GLY A 332 -9.90 -7.70 -18.46
C GLY A 332 -8.51 -7.06 -18.46
N MET A 333 -8.37 -5.85 -17.91
CA MET A 333 -7.07 -5.20 -17.78
C MET A 333 -6.09 -6.00 -16.89
N MET A 334 -6.57 -6.55 -15.77
CA MET A 334 -5.76 -7.40 -14.89
C MET A 334 -5.37 -8.72 -15.57
N GLY A 335 -6.28 -9.33 -16.34
CA GLY A 335 -6.00 -10.50 -17.16
C GLY A 335 -4.90 -10.23 -18.19
N GLU A 336 -4.96 -9.11 -18.89
CA GLU A 336 -3.97 -8.68 -19.87
C GLU A 336 -2.59 -8.42 -19.23
N VAL A 337 -2.56 -7.74 -18.08
CA VAL A 337 -1.33 -7.49 -17.31
C VAL A 337 -0.69 -8.82 -16.88
N ALA A 338 -1.50 -9.73 -16.30
CA ALA A 338 -1.02 -11.03 -15.89
C ALA A 338 -0.44 -11.82 -17.07
N ALA A 339 -1.11 -11.82 -18.23
CA ALA A 339 -0.65 -12.51 -19.44
C ALA A 339 0.65 -11.95 -20.04
N ARG A 340 0.93 -10.66 -19.83
CA ARG A 340 2.19 -10.06 -20.27
C ARG A 340 3.38 -10.33 -19.34
N LEU A 341 3.13 -10.54 -18.06
CA LEU A 341 4.17 -10.50 -17.02
C LEU A 341 4.33 -11.80 -16.23
N ALA A 342 3.37 -12.70 -16.25
CA ALA A 342 3.47 -14.01 -15.60
C ALA A 342 3.75 -15.12 -16.62
N ASP A 343 4.13 -16.31 -16.14
CA ASP A 343 4.36 -17.50 -16.95
C ASP A 343 3.22 -18.52 -16.78
N VAL A 344 2.57 -18.50 -15.60
CA VAL A 344 1.37 -19.28 -15.27
C VAL A 344 0.38 -18.41 -14.53
N ILE A 345 -0.90 -18.51 -14.88
CA ILE A 345 -1.98 -17.74 -14.26
C ILE A 345 -2.96 -18.69 -13.59
N VAL A 346 -3.30 -18.43 -12.33
CA VAL A 346 -4.33 -19.15 -11.57
C VAL A 346 -5.41 -18.15 -11.14
N ILE A 347 -6.60 -18.28 -11.73
CA ILE A 347 -7.73 -17.38 -11.52
C ILE A 347 -8.68 -17.97 -10.48
N THR A 348 -9.10 -17.16 -9.50
CA THR A 348 -9.94 -17.62 -8.39
C THR A 348 -10.78 -16.49 -7.79
N ALA A 349 -11.44 -16.74 -6.66
CA ALA A 349 -12.27 -15.78 -5.96
C ALA A 349 -11.45 -14.64 -5.30
N GLU A 350 -12.00 -13.42 -5.37
CA GLU A 350 -11.66 -12.26 -4.58
C GLU A 350 -12.95 -11.49 -4.30
N ASP A 351 -13.66 -11.79 -3.22
CA ASP A 351 -14.96 -11.21 -2.85
C ASP A 351 -15.99 -11.16 -4.02
N PRO A 352 -16.39 -12.28 -4.61
CA PRO A 352 -17.33 -12.26 -5.74
C PRO A 352 -18.71 -11.69 -5.37
N ARG A 353 -19.06 -11.68 -4.07
CA ARG A 353 -20.34 -11.22 -3.56
C ARG A 353 -21.49 -11.97 -4.24
N ASP A 354 -22.47 -11.26 -4.81
CA ASP A 354 -23.63 -11.87 -5.48
C ASP A 354 -23.38 -12.13 -6.98
N GLU A 355 -22.20 -11.83 -7.52
CA GLU A 355 -21.86 -12.13 -8.91
C GLU A 355 -21.34 -13.57 -9.03
N GLU A 356 -21.76 -14.27 -10.06
CA GLU A 356 -21.25 -15.60 -10.38
C GLU A 356 -19.75 -15.56 -10.66
N LEU A 357 -18.95 -16.32 -9.90
CA LEU A 357 -17.50 -16.32 -10.02
C LEU A 357 -17.02 -16.71 -11.41
N ALA A 358 -17.71 -17.66 -12.05
CA ALA A 358 -17.41 -18.05 -13.43
C ALA A 358 -17.54 -16.88 -14.43
N MET A 359 -18.50 -15.95 -14.22
CA MET A 359 -18.65 -14.78 -15.07
C MET A 359 -17.52 -13.76 -14.82
N ILE A 360 -17.14 -13.54 -13.57
CA ILE A 360 -16.00 -12.68 -13.24
C ILE A 360 -14.72 -13.23 -13.90
N ASN A 361 -14.49 -14.54 -13.76
CA ASN A 361 -13.32 -15.20 -14.30
C ASN A 361 -13.31 -15.21 -15.84
N ASN A 362 -14.46 -15.31 -16.50
CA ASN A 362 -14.57 -15.16 -17.96
C ASN A 362 -14.06 -13.79 -18.42
N GLN A 363 -14.41 -12.71 -17.73
CA GLN A 363 -13.96 -11.36 -18.06
C GLN A 363 -12.44 -11.17 -17.86
N ILE A 364 -11.85 -11.88 -16.91
CA ILE A 364 -10.38 -11.93 -16.76
C ILE A 364 -9.77 -12.67 -17.94
N VAL A 365 -10.34 -13.83 -18.35
CA VAL A 365 -9.87 -14.64 -19.50
C VAL A 365 -9.97 -13.85 -20.80
N GLU A 366 -11.01 -13.02 -21.01
CA GLU A 366 -11.08 -12.12 -22.17
C GLU A 366 -9.86 -11.19 -22.26
N GLY A 367 -9.35 -10.74 -21.11
CA GLY A 367 -8.11 -9.97 -21.04
C GLY A 367 -6.87 -10.80 -21.39
N ILE A 368 -6.77 -12.02 -20.87
CA ILE A 368 -5.67 -12.95 -21.16
C ILE A 368 -5.62 -13.26 -22.66
N SER A 369 -6.77 -13.48 -23.29
CA SER A 369 -6.89 -13.83 -24.71
C SER A 369 -6.40 -12.74 -25.68
N LYS A 370 -6.24 -11.50 -25.21
CA LYS A 370 -5.63 -10.42 -26.01
C LYS A 370 -4.14 -10.63 -26.21
N VAL A 371 -3.49 -11.43 -25.37
CA VAL A 371 -2.08 -11.79 -25.47
C VAL A 371 -1.97 -13.17 -26.09
N LYS A 372 -1.30 -13.27 -27.23
CA LYS A 372 -1.18 -14.54 -27.98
C LYS A 372 -0.42 -15.62 -27.19
N GLY A 373 -0.79 -16.87 -27.41
CA GLY A 373 -0.06 -18.04 -26.91
C GLY A 373 -0.58 -18.61 -25.58
N TRP A 374 -1.59 -18.02 -24.96
CA TRP A 374 -2.18 -18.53 -23.71
C TRP A 374 -3.25 -19.59 -23.99
N ASN A 375 -3.22 -20.70 -23.22
CA ASN A 375 -4.19 -21.78 -23.30
C ASN A 375 -4.68 -22.13 -21.89
N MET A 376 -5.90 -22.68 -21.82
CA MET A 376 -6.45 -23.21 -20.58
C MET A 376 -5.76 -24.56 -20.25
N GLY A 377 -5.17 -24.65 -19.06
CA GLY A 377 -4.54 -25.85 -18.56
C GLY A 377 -5.55 -26.82 -17.94
N ASN A 378 -5.19 -28.10 -17.88
CA ASN A 378 -5.99 -29.14 -17.23
C ASN A 378 -5.46 -29.42 -15.81
N ILE A 379 -6.28 -29.12 -14.79
CA ILE A 379 -5.92 -29.26 -13.38
C ILE A 379 -5.58 -30.72 -13.00
N ILE A 380 -6.13 -31.71 -13.71
CA ILE A 380 -6.01 -33.13 -13.36
C ILE A 380 -4.76 -33.75 -13.98
N SER A 381 -4.32 -33.33 -15.16
CA SER A 381 -3.28 -33.99 -15.96
C SER A 381 -1.87 -33.40 -15.88
N GLU A 382 -1.67 -32.27 -15.14
CA GLU A 382 -0.49 -31.44 -15.35
C GLU A 382 0.53 -31.43 -14.21
N ILE A 383 0.72 -32.53 -13.52
CA ILE A 383 1.83 -32.66 -12.53
C ILE A 383 3.21 -32.60 -13.20
N GLU A 384 3.31 -32.77 -14.53
CA GLU A 384 4.60 -32.90 -15.22
C GLU A 384 4.99 -31.78 -16.18
N THR A 385 4.22 -30.71 -16.34
CA THR A 385 4.49 -29.78 -17.43
C THR A 385 5.51 -28.70 -17.09
N SER A 386 6.54 -28.62 -17.93
CA SER A 386 7.45 -27.48 -18.11
C SER A 386 6.76 -26.31 -18.86
N LEU A 387 5.43 -26.35 -19.06
CA LEU A 387 4.70 -25.44 -19.91
C LEU A 387 4.56 -24.06 -19.24
N THR A 388 4.83 -23.05 -20.02
CA THR A 388 4.53 -21.65 -19.76
C THR A 388 3.29 -21.24 -20.58
N HIS A 389 2.68 -20.11 -20.24
CA HIS A 389 1.51 -19.57 -20.93
C HIS A 389 0.24 -20.43 -20.76
N LEU A 390 0.06 -21.00 -19.56
CA LEU A 390 -1.16 -21.68 -19.17
C LEU A 390 -1.90 -20.88 -18.11
N TYR A 391 -3.25 -20.85 -18.24
CA TYR A 391 -4.11 -20.34 -17.18
C TYR A 391 -5.03 -21.46 -16.66
N TYR A 392 -5.32 -21.39 -15.36
CA TYR A 392 -6.21 -22.30 -14.63
C TYR A 392 -7.30 -21.52 -13.95
N ARG A 393 -8.47 -22.14 -13.77
CA ARG A 393 -9.66 -21.49 -13.20
C ARG A 393 -10.23 -22.31 -12.06
N PHE A 394 -10.59 -21.61 -11.00
CA PHE A 394 -11.30 -22.15 -9.84
C PHE A 394 -12.58 -21.34 -9.67
N ASP A 395 -13.69 -21.88 -10.17
CA ASP A 395 -14.97 -21.16 -10.37
C ASP A 395 -16.04 -21.48 -9.31
N GLU A 396 -15.71 -22.30 -8.31
CA GLU A 396 -16.67 -22.66 -7.26
C GLU A 396 -17.02 -21.44 -6.40
N MET A 397 -18.32 -21.19 -6.16
CA MET A 397 -18.82 -20.10 -5.35
C MET A 397 -18.66 -20.40 -3.85
N SER A 398 -17.42 -20.63 -3.42
CA SER A 398 -17.04 -20.92 -2.03
C SER A 398 -15.63 -20.46 -1.69
N VAL A 399 -15.32 -20.39 -0.40
CA VAL A 399 -13.98 -20.10 0.10
C VAL A 399 -12.96 -21.13 -0.41
N ASN A 400 -13.39 -22.38 -0.64
CA ASN A 400 -12.55 -23.45 -1.14
C ASN A 400 -11.94 -23.14 -2.51
N SER A 401 -12.63 -22.40 -3.36
CA SER A 401 -12.11 -21.98 -4.67
C SER A 401 -10.73 -21.35 -4.54
N ARG A 402 -10.56 -20.38 -3.63
CA ARG A 402 -9.28 -19.70 -3.45
C ARG A 402 -8.26 -20.58 -2.71
N ILE A 403 -8.71 -21.36 -1.75
CA ILE A 403 -7.84 -22.31 -1.03
C ILE A 403 -7.20 -23.32 -2.01
N GLU A 404 -8.03 -23.94 -2.86
CA GLU A 404 -7.54 -24.95 -3.83
C GLU A 404 -6.69 -24.31 -4.93
N ALA A 405 -6.99 -23.07 -5.35
CA ALA A 405 -6.15 -22.30 -6.27
C ALA A 405 -4.74 -22.08 -5.72
N ILE A 406 -4.61 -21.70 -4.45
CA ILE A 406 -3.33 -21.48 -3.78
C ILE A 406 -2.59 -22.82 -3.62
N LYS A 407 -3.27 -23.88 -3.17
CA LYS A 407 -2.70 -25.21 -3.07
C LYS A 407 -2.17 -25.70 -4.42
N PHE A 408 -2.96 -25.52 -5.47
CA PHE A 408 -2.57 -25.88 -6.82
C PHE A 408 -1.32 -25.12 -7.29
N ALA A 409 -1.29 -23.80 -7.13
CA ALA A 409 -0.16 -22.96 -7.53
C ALA A 409 1.14 -23.36 -6.81
N ILE A 410 1.06 -23.65 -5.50
CA ILE A 410 2.21 -24.11 -4.72
C ILE A 410 2.65 -25.52 -5.14
N ARG A 411 1.73 -26.42 -5.47
CA ARG A 411 2.03 -27.80 -5.89
C ARG A 411 2.76 -27.86 -7.23
N ILE A 412 2.41 -26.99 -8.19
CA ILE A 412 3.06 -26.96 -9.52
C ILE A 412 4.36 -26.17 -9.55
N ALA A 413 4.70 -25.48 -8.45
CA ALA A 413 5.92 -24.71 -8.36
C ALA A 413 7.18 -25.60 -8.33
N LYS A 414 8.18 -25.21 -9.11
CA LYS A 414 9.49 -25.86 -9.21
C LYS A 414 10.57 -25.02 -8.53
N PRO A 415 11.76 -25.58 -8.28
CA PRO A 415 12.88 -24.80 -7.78
C PRO A 415 13.13 -23.54 -8.64
N ASN A 416 13.35 -22.40 -7.98
CA ASN A 416 13.52 -21.06 -8.53
C ASN A 416 12.22 -20.36 -9.01
N ASP A 417 11.07 -21.03 -9.04
CA ASP A 417 9.80 -20.37 -9.33
C ASP A 417 9.44 -19.37 -8.23
N ILE A 418 8.58 -18.42 -8.58
CA ILE A 418 7.96 -17.50 -7.63
C ILE A 418 6.44 -17.63 -7.77
N VAL A 419 5.78 -18.06 -6.70
CA VAL A 419 4.33 -18.03 -6.56
C VAL A 419 3.95 -16.72 -5.91
N ILE A 420 3.21 -15.87 -6.62
CA ILE A 420 2.70 -14.61 -6.07
C ILE A 420 1.17 -14.66 -5.97
N ILE A 421 0.65 -14.52 -4.74
CA ILE A 421 -0.76 -14.56 -4.42
C ILE A 421 -1.21 -13.13 -4.19
N THR A 422 -2.18 -12.63 -5.00
CA THR A 422 -2.58 -11.23 -4.96
C THR A 422 -4.09 -11.04 -4.76
N GLY A 423 -4.48 -9.83 -4.37
CA GLY A 423 -5.85 -9.40 -4.21
C GLY A 423 -6.29 -9.22 -2.77
N LYS A 424 -6.13 -10.24 -1.92
CA LYS A 424 -6.57 -10.20 -0.51
C LYS A 424 -5.51 -9.63 0.43
N GLY A 425 -4.24 -9.95 0.21
CA GLY A 425 -3.14 -9.41 1.02
C GLY A 425 -3.35 -9.61 2.52
N HIS A 426 -3.61 -8.52 3.25
CA HIS A 426 -3.82 -8.51 4.71
C HIS A 426 -5.27 -8.76 5.14
N GLU A 427 -6.21 -8.85 4.23
CA GLU A 427 -7.62 -9.06 4.57
C GLU A 427 -7.86 -10.44 5.14
N LYS A 428 -8.75 -10.52 6.15
CA LYS A 428 -9.00 -11.75 6.93
C LYS A 428 -10.36 -12.37 6.63
N SER A 429 -10.94 -12.08 5.48
CA SER A 429 -12.22 -12.67 5.06
C SER A 429 -12.35 -12.73 3.55
N LEU A 430 -13.31 -13.56 3.08
CA LEU A 430 -13.83 -13.60 1.72
C LEU A 430 -15.35 -13.42 1.74
N CYS A 431 -15.85 -12.53 0.88
CA CYS A 431 -17.27 -12.20 0.81
C CYS A 431 -17.98 -12.98 -0.31
N PHE A 432 -18.95 -13.81 0.07
CA PHE A 432 -19.89 -14.48 -0.83
C PHE A 432 -21.31 -14.05 -0.48
N GLY A 433 -22.06 -13.55 -1.45
CA GLY A 433 -23.33 -12.87 -1.18
C GLY A 433 -23.10 -11.64 -0.31
N ASN A 434 -23.78 -11.60 0.84
CA ASN A 434 -23.59 -10.58 1.89
C ASN A 434 -22.89 -11.14 3.13
N THR A 435 -22.30 -12.33 3.04
CA THR A 435 -21.67 -13.03 4.17
C THR A 435 -20.16 -12.97 4.03
N GLU A 436 -19.50 -12.53 5.09
CA GLU A 436 -18.05 -12.55 5.23
C GLU A 436 -17.62 -13.85 5.91
N PHE A 437 -16.82 -14.63 5.23
CA PHE A 437 -16.27 -15.88 5.74
C PHE A 437 -14.85 -15.64 6.22
N PRO A 438 -14.46 -16.11 7.42
CA PRO A 438 -13.06 -16.01 7.89
C PRO A 438 -12.10 -16.67 6.89
N TYR A 439 -11.05 -15.94 6.54
CA TYR A 439 -10.09 -16.37 5.52
C TYR A 439 -8.77 -15.59 5.66
N SER A 440 -7.65 -16.17 5.29
CA SER A 440 -6.36 -15.47 5.19
C SER A 440 -5.43 -16.21 4.23
N ASP A 441 -4.90 -15.49 3.22
CA ASP A 441 -3.90 -16.02 2.30
C ASP A 441 -2.67 -16.52 3.08
N GLN A 442 -2.20 -15.79 4.10
CA GLN A 442 -1.04 -16.16 4.91
C GLN A 442 -1.25 -17.47 5.67
N GLU A 443 -2.42 -17.63 6.31
CA GLU A 443 -2.71 -18.86 7.06
C GLU A 443 -2.80 -20.06 6.13
N ILE A 444 -3.43 -19.93 4.96
CA ILE A 444 -3.45 -21.00 3.96
C ILE A 444 -2.04 -21.36 3.50
N VAL A 445 -1.22 -20.36 3.16
CA VAL A 445 0.18 -20.62 2.75
C VAL A 445 0.94 -21.36 3.86
N LYS A 446 0.86 -20.90 5.13
CA LYS A 446 1.52 -21.56 6.26
C LYS A 446 1.12 -23.03 6.41
N THR A 447 -0.16 -23.38 6.23
CA THR A 447 -0.62 -24.77 6.33
C THR A 447 -0.06 -25.68 5.23
N ILE A 448 0.39 -25.13 4.11
CA ILE A 448 0.90 -25.88 2.96
C ILE A 448 2.41 -26.01 3.00
N ILE A 449 3.12 -24.99 3.50
CA ILE A 449 4.59 -24.93 3.43
C ILE A 449 5.30 -25.46 4.69
N ASN A 450 4.54 -25.67 5.78
CA ASN A 450 5.00 -26.36 7.00
C ASN A 450 4.79 -27.86 6.87
#